data_d78292a9e882d20fea2b03d3f51b041a
#
_entry.id   d78292a9e882d20fea2b03d3f51b041a
#
_cell.length_a   1.000
_cell.length_b   1.000
_cell.length_c   1.000
_cell.angle_alpha   90.00
_cell.angle_beta   90.00
_cell.angle_gamma   90.00
#
_symmetry.space_group_name_H-M   'P 1'
#
loop_
_entity.id
_entity.type
_entity.pdbx_description
1 polymer ?
#
loop_
_entity_poly.entity_id
_entity_poly.type
_entity_poly.pdbx_seq_one_letter_code
_entity_poly.pdbx_strand_id
1 'polypeptide(L)'
;MCELRRNMARTPPDSLFPDYPATPDYRFEQHAVQNGFRLVAGLDEAGRGPLAGPVVAAAVILDPDCIPEGLDDSKALKPAKRELLFEAILASSQVAIASASAREIEATDIRAASLAAMRWALSALSVKADYALVDGRDVPPGLDCPARALVKGDARSLSIAAASIVAKVTRDRMMVRAAIVYPQYGFEKHKGYGAQRHLMAIAEHGPCPLHRMTFRPMRKD
;
A
#
# COMPACT_ATOMS: atom_id res chain seq x y z
N MET A 1 -6.55 34.55 35.02
CA MET A 1 -6.85 33.10 34.99
C MET A 1 -7.32 32.78 33.58
N CYS A 2 -6.42 32.25 32.76
CA CYS A 2 -6.68 31.88 31.37
C CYS A 2 -6.64 30.36 31.30
N GLU A 3 -7.81 29.73 31.17
CA GLU A 3 -7.93 28.28 31.03
C GLU A 3 -7.44 27.84 29.65
N LEU A 4 -6.31 27.17 29.63
CA LEU A 4 -5.82 26.40 28.50
C LEU A 4 -6.79 25.22 28.24
N ARG A 5 -7.71 25.37 27.27
CA ARG A 5 -8.46 24.26 26.72
C ARG A 5 -7.47 23.34 26.01
N ARG A 6 -7.07 22.24 26.65
CA ARG A 6 -6.39 21.12 26.01
C ARG A 6 -7.34 20.55 24.95
N ASN A 7 -6.99 20.73 23.69
CA ASN A 7 -7.58 19.98 22.57
C ASN A 7 -7.18 18.51 22.75
N MET A 8 -8.02 17.73 23.41
CA MET A 8 -7.90 16.27 23.38
C MET A 8 -8.27 15.80 21.98
N ALA A 9 -7.23 15.51 21.17
CA ALA A 9 -7.41 14.77 19.93
C ALA A 9 -8.12 13.45 20.25
N ARG A 10 -9.30 13.22 19.68
CA ARG A 10 -10.07 11.98 19.90
C ARG A 10 -9.26 10.83 19.31
N THR A 11 -8.79 9.93 20.16
CA THR A 11 -8.16 8.68 19.77
C THR A 11 -9.16 7.85 18.96
N PRO A 12 -8.81 7.34 17.78
CA PRO A 12 -9.70 6.46 17.03
C PRO A 12 -10.08 5.24 17.86
N PRO A 13 -11.32 4.74 17.75
CA PRO A 13 -11.83 3.63 18.57
C PRO A 13 -11.10 2.30 18.35
N ASP A 14 -10.30 2.17 17.29
CA ASP A 14 -9.49 1.01 16.95
C ASP A 14 -8.04 1.08 17.50
N SER A 15 -7.67 2.19 18.17
CA SER A 15 -6.33 2.36 18.72
C SER A 15 -6.21 1.69 20.08
N LEU A 16 -5.39 0.63 20.15
CA LEU A 16 -4.95 0.04 21.41
C LEU A 16 -3.94 0.92 22.14
N PHE A 17 -3.36 1.90 21.46
CA PHE A 17 -2.36 2.81 21.97
C PHE A 17 -2.89 4.24 21.84
N PRO A 18 -2.99 4.98 22.96
CA PRO A 18 -3.57 6.33 22.98
C PRO A 18 -2.72 7.37 22.23
N ASP A 19 -1.41 7.11 22.08
CA ASP A 19 -0.48 8.00 21.43
C ASP A 19 -0.08 7.43 20.06
N TYR A 20 -0.29 8.20 18.99
CA TYR A 20 0.31 7.89 17.70
C TYR A 20 1.81 8.19 17.77
N PRO A 21 2.68 7.20 17.49
CA PRO A 21 4.10 7.48 17.36
C PRO A 21 4.33 8.46 16.20
N ALA A 22 5.39 9.27 16.31
CA ALA A 22 5.79 10.16 15.23
C ALA A 22 6.27 9.40 13.98
N THR A 23 6.68 8.15 14.18
CA THR A 23 7.13 7.20 13.14
C THR A 23 6.56 5.82 13.46
N PRO A 24 6.40 4.93 12.47
CA PRO A 24 5.96 3.56 12.71
C PRO A 24 6.92 2.82 13.63
N ASP A 25 6.40 1.92 14.45
CA ASP A 25 7.17 1.07 15.33
C ASP A 25 6.68 -0.39 15.31
N TYR A 26 7.36 -1.26 16.07
CA TYR A 26 7.09 -2.71 16.07
C TYR A 26 6.08 -3.16 17.13
N ARG A 27 5.36 -2.25 17.80
CA ARG A 27 4.45 -2.57 18.92
C ARG A 27 3.25 -3.44 18.50
N PHE A 28 2.73 -3.26 17.31
CA PHE A 28 1.59 -4.05 16.82
C PHE A 28 1.99 -5.49 16.55
N GLU A 29 3.15 -5.69 15.96
CA GLU A 29 3.75 -6.99 15.70
C GLU A 29 4.10 -7.68 17.03
N GLN A 30 4.75 -6.97 17.94
CA GLN A 30 5.07 -7.48 19.29
C GLN A 30 3.80 -7.89 20.04
N HIS A 31 2.74 -7.10 19.97
CA HIS A 31 1.45 -7.45 20.59
C HIS A 31 0.89 -8.74 19.99
N ALA A 32 0.97 -8.94 18.68
CA ALA A 32 0.55 -10.19 18.06
C ALA A 32 1.41 -11.38 18.54
N VAL A 33 2.75 -11.19 18.64
CA VAL A 33 3.67 -12.21 19.16
C VAL A 33 3.35 -12.57 20.62
N GLN A 34 3.05 -11.60 21.47
CA GLN A 34 2.63 -11.83 22.87
C GLN A 34 1.31 -12.61 22.98
N ASN A 35 0.46 -12.55 21.94
CA ASN A 35 -0.77 -13.34 21.83
C ASN A 35 -0.58 -14.70 21.13
N GLY A 36 0.67 -15.15 20.93
CA GLY A 36 1.02 -16.48 20.45
C GLY A 36 1.21 -16.61 18.94
N PHE A 37 1.12 -15.52 18.17
CA PHE A 37 1.45 -15.51 16.75
C PHE A 37 2.97 -15.34 16.55
N ARG A 38 3.52 -15.92 15.48
CA ARG A 38 4.96 -15.90 15.22
C ARG A 38 5.34 -15.19 13.91
N LEU A 39 4.50 -15.34 12.88
CA LEU A 39 4.74 -14.83 11.54
C LEU A 39 3.68 -13.76 11.22
N VAL A 40 3.96 -12.53 11.64
CA VAL A 40 3.05 -11.38 11.49
C VAL A 40 3.35 -10.67 10.17
N ALA A 41 2.41 -10.69 9.23
CA ALA A 41 2.52 -10.00 7.96
C ALA A 41 1.89 -8.61 8.00
N GLY A 42 2.57 -7.59 7.49
CA GLY A 42 1.99 -6.30 7.14
C GLY A 42 1.50 -6.30 5.70
N LEU A 43 0.34 -5.72 5.44
CA LEU A 43 -0.29 -5.61 4.13
C LEU A 43 -0.59 -4.15 3.81
N ASP A 44 -0.22 -3.70 2.62
CA ASP A 44 -0.59 -2.39 2.07
C ASP A 44 -0.70 -2.43 0.55
N GLU A 45 -1.36 -1.40 -0.04
CA GLU A 45 -1.51 -1.26 -1.47
C GLU A 45 -1.07 0.12 -1.99
N ALA A 46 -0.67 0.16 -3.25
CA ALA A 46 -0.37 1.37 -4.00
C ALA A 46 -1.17 1.43 -5.29
N GLY A 47 -1.66 2.62 -5.64
CA GLY A 47 -2.27 2.82 -6.94
C GLY A 47 -3.80 2.82 -6.95
N ARG A 48 -4.48 3.17 -5.89
CA ARG A 48 -5.96 3.31 -5.87
C ARG A 48 -6.47 4.50 -6.68
N GLY A 49 -5.84 5.65 -6.54
CA GLY A 49 -6.29 6.91 -7.14
C GLY A 49 -5.92 7.19 -8.60
N PRO A 50 -4.90 6.57 -9.22
CA PRO A 50 -4.56 6.81 -10.63
C PRO A 50 -5.66 6.44 -11.61
N LEU A 51 -5.67 7.15 -12.75
CA LEU A 51 -6.56 6.91 -13.89
C LEU A 51 -6.12 5.72 -14.74
N ALA A 52 -4.86 5.30 -14.62
CA ALA A 52 -4.27 4.21 -15.39
C ALA A 52 -3.33 3.35 -14.54
N GLY A 53 -3.19 2.09 -14.95
CA GLY A 53 -2.32 1.10 -14.36
C GLY A 53 -2.98 0.28 -13.25
N PRO A 54 -2.28 -0.75 -12.75
CA PRO A 54 -2.79 -1.67 -11.73
C PRO A 54 -2.88 -1.01 -10.35
N VAL A 55 -3.65 -1.62 -9.45
CA VAL A 55 -3.39 -1.55 -8.02
C VAL A 55 -2.41 -2.67 -7.68
N VAL A 56 -1.39 -2.36 -6.89
CA VAL A 56 -0.35 -3.30 -6.46
C VAL A 56 -0.39 -3.39 -4.95
N ALA A 57 -0.43 -4.59 -4.41
CA ALA A 57 -0.34 -4.85 -2.98
C ALA A 57 0.92 -5.65 -2.65
N ALA A 58 1.42 -5.47 -1.44
CA ALA A 58 2.51 -6.25 -0.90
C ALA A 58 2.14 -6.84 0.46
N ALA A 59 2.73 -8.00 0.76
CA ALA A 59 2.74 -8.63 2.06
C ALA A 59 4.20 -8.75 2.53
N VAL A 60 4.50 -8.28 3.74
CA VAL A 60 5.85 -8.30 4.29
C VAL A 60 5.84 -8.86 5.70
N ILE A 61 6.65 -9.91 5.94
CA ILE A 61 6.98 -10.39 7.28
C ILE A 61 8.41 -9.95 7.57
N LEU A 62 8.58 -9.04 8.52
CA LEU A 62 9.89 -8.56 8.95
C LEU A 62 10.58 -9.59 9.83
N ASP A 63 11.89 -9.74 9.67
CA ASP A 63 12.74 -10.40 10.64
C ASP A 63 13.01 -9.43 11.81
N PRO A 64 12.57 -9.72 13.04
CA PRO A 64 12.73 -8.82 14.18
C PRO A 64 14.20 -8.50 14.52
N ASP A 65 15.13 -9.39 14.13
CA ASP A 65 16.57 -9.21 14.36
C ASP A 65 17.25 -8.40 13.24
N CYS A 66 16.55 -8.12 12.12
CA CYS A 66 17.12 -7.46 10.96
C CYS A 66 16.13 -6.46 10.28
N ILE A 67 15.48 -5.62 11.08
CA ILE A 67 14.55 -4.61 10.58
C ILE A 67 15.32 -3.45 9.92
N PRO A 68 15.07 -3.08 8.66
CA PRO A 68 15.72 -1.94 8.03
C PRO A 68 15.41 -0.61 8.76
N GLU A 69 16.44 0.18 9.01
CA GLU A 69 16.28 1.48 9.68
C GLU A 69 15.63 2.54 8.79
N GLY A 70 14.71 3.31 9.37
CA GLY A 70 14.06 4.45 8.72
C GLY A 70 12.90 4.07 7.82
N LEU A 71 12.24 2.94 8.10
CA LEU A 71 10.93 2.63 7.55
C LEU A 71 9.93 3.70 7.98
N ASP A 72 9.11 4.17 7.03
CA ASP A 72 8.08 5.19 7.23
C ASP A 72 7.03 5.08 6.13
N ASP A 73 5.90 5.80 6.26
CA ASP A 73 4.92 5.94 5.16
C ASP A 73 5.64 6.26 3.84
N SER A 74 5.39 5.44 2.85
CA SER A 74 6.06 5.54 1.55
C SER A 74 5.88 6.91 0.87
N LYS A 75 4.84 7.67 1.21
CA LYS A 75 4.56 9.02 0.69
C LYS A 75 5.37 10.09 1.41
N ALA A 76 5.78 9.84 2.66
CA ALA A 76 6.65 10.73 3.43
C ALA A 76 8.12 10.63 2.98
N LEU A 77 8.51 9.48 2.42
CA LEU A 77 9.88 9.21 1.99
C LEU A 77 10.21 9.82 0.62
N LYS A 78 11.43 10.37 0.49
CA LYS A 78 11.99 10.77 -0.82
C LYS A 78 12.19 9.54 -1.71
N PRO A 79 12.04 9.67 -3.07
CA PRO A 79 12.17 8.53 -3.98
C PRO A 79 13.46 7.71 -3.80
N ALA A 80 14.62 8.37 -3.70
CA ALA A 80 15.91 7.68 -3.53
C ALA A 80 15.98 6.88 -2.21
N LYS A 81 15.47 7.42 -1.10
CA LYS A 81 15.43 6.70 0.19
C LYS A 81 14.49 5.48 0.11
N ARG A 82 13.35 5.64 -0.57
CA ARG A 82 12.37 4.57 -0.77
C ARG A 82 12.94 3.40 -1.60
N GLU A 83 13.73 3.70 -2.65
CA GLU A 83 14.42 2.67 -3.43
C GLU A 83 15.45 1.91 -2.59
N LEU A 84 16.25 2.60 -1.76
CA LEU A 84 17.20 1.96 -0.85
C LEU A 84 16.51 1.05 0.17
N LEU A 85 15.41 1.51 0.75
CA LEU A 85 14.61 0.72 1.69
C LEU A 85 13.94 -0.47 1.01
N PHE A 86 13.47 -0.33 -0.23
CA PHE A 86 12.93 -1.44 -1.02
C PHE A 86 13.94 -2.58 -1.14
N GLU A 87 15.18 -2.30 -1.54
CA GLU A 87 16.23 -3.31 -1.66
C GLU A 87 16.58 -3.92 -0.28
N ALA A 88 16.65 -3.11 0.78
CA ALA A 88 16.90 -3.59 2.14
C ALA A 88 15.79 -4.52 2.64
N ILE A 89 14.50 -4.18 2.41
CA ILE A 89 13.36 -5.01 2.78
C ILE A 89 13.41 -6.36 2.03
N LEU A 90 13.69 -6.34 0.73
CA LEU A 90 13.81 -7.58 -0.05
C LEU A 90 14.94 -8.50 0.42
N ALA A 91 16.02 -7.91 0.94
CA ALA A 91 17.19 -8.67 1.42
C ALA A 91 16.99 -9.28 2.81
N SER A 92 16.15 -8.67 3.67
CA SER A 92 16.03 -9.04 5.09
C SER A 92 14.65 -9.59 5.50
N SER A 93 13.67 -9.64 4.60
CA SER A 93 12.29 -9.96 4.96
C SER A 93 11.67 -10.98 4.01
N GLN A 94 10.58 -11.62 4.45
CA GLN A 94 9.74 -12.40 3.55
C GLN A 94 8.77 -11.44 2.85
N VAL A 95 8.82 -11.42 1.52
CA VAL A 95 8.06 -10.46 0.71
C VAL A 95 7.30 -11.19 -0.39
N ALA A 96 6.04 -10.84 -0.55
CA ALA A 96 5.25 -11.21 -1.72
C ALA A 96 4.47 -10.01 -2.25
N ILE A 97 4.25 -10.01 -3.57
CA ILE A 97 3.63 -8.90 -4.29
C ILE A 97 2.55 -9.47 -5.21
N ALA A 98 1.41 -8.81 -5.23
CA ALA A 98 0.34 -9.11 -6.18
C ALA A 98 -0.23 -7.83 -6.76
N SER A 99 -0.90 -7.94 -7.90
CA SER A 99 -1.52 -6.79 -8.54
C SER A 99 -2.87 -7.16 -9.15
N ALA A 100 -3.80 -6.21 -9.15
CA ALA A 100 -5.02 -6.28 -9.95
C ALA A 100 -4.94 -5.25 -11.08
N SER A 101 -5.19 -5.70 -12.31
CA SER A 101 -5.13 -4.92 -13.53
C SER A 101 -6.27 -3.89 -13.61
N ALA A 102 -6.19 -2.95 -14.57
CA ALA A 102 -7.30 -2.04 -14.87
C ALA A 102 -8.60 -2.79 -15.15
N ARG A 103 -8.53 -3.92 -15.89
CA ARG A 103 -9.70 -4.74 -16.22
C ARG A 103 -10.33 -5.40 -14.98
N GLU A 104 -9.53 -5.88 -14.04
CA GLU A 104 -10.02 -6.46 -12.78
C GLU A 104 -10.65 -5.39 -11.87
N ILE A 105 -10.08 -4.17 -11.87
CA ILE A 105 -10.68 -3.02 -11.18
C ILE A 105 -12.04 -2.66 -11.79
N GLU A 106 -12.17 -2.68 -13.12
CA GLU A 106 -13.43 -2.39 -13.82
C GLU A 106 -14.50 -3.47 -13.62
N ALA A 107 -14.08 -4.73 -13.53
CA ALA A 107 -14.98 -5.86 -13.30
C ALA A 107 -15.62 -5.86 -11.90
N THR A 108 -15.01 -5.14 -10.96
CA THR A 108 -15.49 -5.01 -9.57
C THR A 108 -15.57 -3.53 -9.18
N ASP A 109 -14.68 -3.10 -8.32
CA ASP A 109 -14.38 -1.72 -7.98
C ASP A 109 -12.97 -1.65 -7.40
N ILE A 110 -12.44 -0.43 -7.21
CA ILE A 110 -11.08 -0.24 -6.71
C ILE A 110 -10.88 -0.76 -5.29
N ARG A 111 -11.91 -0.72 -4.42
CA ARG A 111 -11.83 -1.24 -3.06
C ARG A 111 -11.76 -2.77 -3.07
N ALA A 112 -12.65 -3.42 -3.81
CA ALA A 112 -12.67 -4.88 -3.96
C ALA A 112 -11.37 -5.40 -4.60
N ALA A 113 -10.88 -4.74 -5.65
CA ALA A 113 -9.62 -5.08 -6.32
C ALA A 113 -8.40 -4.90 -5.39
N SER A 114 -8.36 -3.84 -4.56
CA SER A 114 -7.29 -3.64 -3.56
C SER A 114 -7.27 -4.76 -2.53
N LEU A 115 -8.43 -5.08 -1.95
CA LEU A 115 -8.55 -6.16 -0.96
C LEU A 115 -8.19 -7.53 -1.57
N ALA A 116 -8.60 -7.79 -2.81
CA ALA A 116 -8.21 -9.01 -3.52
C ALA A 116 -6.70 -9.09 -3.73
N ALA A 117 -6.06 -8.00 -4.17
CA ALA A 117 -4.61 -7.93 -4.35
C ALA A 117 -3.86 -8.15 -3.02
N MET A 118 -4.32 -7.58 -1.91
CA MET A 118 -3.74 -7.85 -0.58
C MET A 118 -3.84 -9.33 -0.19
N ARG A 119 -5.02 -9.96 -0.40
CA ARG A 119 -5.20 -11.38 -0.15
C ARG A 119 -4.25 -12.23 -0.99
N TRP A 120 -4.13 -11.93 -2.29
CA TRP A 120 -3.20 -12.65 -3.18
C TRP A 120 -1.75 -12.48 -2.75
N ALA A 121 -1.34 -11.26 -2.34
CA ALA A 121 0.00 -11.02 -1.83
C ALA A 121 0.27 -11.86 -0.57
N LEU A 122 -0.66 -11.90 0.39
CA LEU A 122 -0.52 -12.72 1.59
C LEU A 122 -0.40 -14.22 1.25
N SER A 123 -1.24 -14.71 0.34
CA SER A 123 -1.23 -16.12 -0.08
C SER A 123 0.02 -16.51 -0.89
N ALA A 124 0.70 -15.54 -1.49
CA ALA A 124 1.91 -15.75 -2.28
C ALA A 124 3.22 -15.73 -1.46
N LEU A 125 3.14 -15.46 -0.15
CA LEU A 125 4.32 -15.56 0.72
C LEU A 125 4.87 -16.99 0.72
N SER A 126 6.20 -17.12 0.69
CA SER A 126 6.91 -18.42 0.74
C SER A 126 6.71 -19.16 2.07
N VAL A 127 6.40 -18.43 3.13
CA VAL A 127 6.03 -18.93 4.45
C VAL A 127 4.63 -18.48 4.80
N LYS A 128 3.84 -19.35 5.43
CA LYS A 128 2.45 -19.01 5.80
C LYS A 128 2.44 -18.08 7.02
N ALA A 129 1.94 -16.85 6.83
CA ALA A 129 1.68 -15.95 7.95
C ALA A 129 0.57 -16.53 8.86
N ASP A 130 0.72 -16.35 10.16
CA ASP A 130 -0.26 -16.77 11.16
C ASP A 130 -1.09 -15.61 11.72
N TYR A 131 -0.67 -14.36 11.41
CA TYR A 131 -1.42 -13.15 11.68
C TYR A 131 -1.15 -12.08 10.61
N ALA A 132 -2.14 -11.23 10.30
CA ALA A 132 -1.97 -10.13 9.36
C ALA A 132 -2.41 -8.78 9.95
N LEU A 133 -1.56 -7.77 9.76
CA LEU A 133 -1.86 -6.35 9.98
C LEU A 133 -2.12 -5.71 8.61
N VAL A 134 -3.25 -5.05 8.46
CA VAL A 134 -3.72 -4.53 7.16
C VAL A 134 -3.85 -3.02 7.24
N ASP A 135 -3.28 -2.27 6.29
CA ASP A 135 -3.55 -0.83 6.21
C ASP A 135 -5.01 -0.56 5.86
N GLY A 136 -5.58 0.46 6.49
CA GLY A 136 -6.94 0.91 6.22
C GLY A 136 -7.98 0.46 7.23
N ARG A 137 -9.23 0.36 6.78
CA ARG A 137 -10.41 0.07 7.63
C ARG A 137 -10.93 -1.34 7.45
N ASP A 138 -10.53 -2.00 6.40
CA ASP A 138 -11.12 -3.26 5.95
C ASP A 138 -10.09 -4.39 5.99
N VAL A 139 -10.51 -5.54 6.47
CA VAL A 139 -9.74 -6.78 6.33
C VAL A 139 -10.17 -7.46 5.02
N PRO A 140 -9.20 -7.89 4.16
CA PRO A 140 -9.53 -8.65 2.96
C PRO A 140 -10.34 -9.91 3.30
N PRO A 141 -11.45 -10.17 2.60
CA PRO A 141 -12.22 -11.40 2.85
C PRO A 141 -11.46 -12.63 2.38
N GLY A 142 -11.61 -13.74 3.12
CA GLY A 142 -11.03 -15.05 2.76
C GLY A 142 -9.52 -15.14 3.00
N LEU A 143 -8.98 -14.46 4.01
CA LEU A 143 -7.64 -14.70 4.52
C LEU A 143 -7.59 -16.03 5.29
N ASP A 144 -6.44 -16.73 5.20
CA ASP A 144 -6.22 -18.02 5.88
C ASP A 144 -5.67 -17.86 7.31
N CYS A 145 -5.58 -16.63 7.82
CA CYS A 145 -5.16 -16.34 9.20
C CYS A 145 -6.00 -15.20 9.79
N PRO A 146 -6.05 -15.06 11.12
CA PRO A 146 -6.60 -13.90 11.78
C PRO A 146 -5.93 -12.61 11.30
N ALA A 147 -6.70 -11.53 11.20
CA ALA A 147 -6.18 -10.26 10.72
C ALA A 147 -6.81 -9.07 11.45
N ARG A 148 -6.08 -7.95 11.46
CA ARG A 148 -6.52 -6.68 12.02
C ARG A 148 -6.27 -5.54 11.05
N ALA A 149 -7.30 -4.76 10.77
CA ALA A 149 -7.16 -3.51 10.04
C ALA A 149 -6.67 -2.38 10.96
N LEU A 150 -5.73 -1.58 10.48
CA LEU A 150 -5.15 -0.43 11.17
C LEU A 150 -5.30 0.82 10.30
N VAL A 151 -6.13 1.76 10.73
CA VAL A 151 -6.23 3.06 10.04
C VAL A 151 -4.91 3.80 10.11
N LYS A 152 -4.37 4.21 8.95
CA LYS A 152 -3.01 4.76 8.81
C LYS A 152 -1.94 3.80 9.36
N GLY A 153 -2.10 2.52 9.04
CA GLY A 153 -1.19 1.48 9.48
C GLY A 153 0.24 1.69 8.98
N ASP A 154 0.41 2.24 7.79
CA ASP A 154 1.67 2.62 7.18
C ASP A 154 2.50 3.62 8.03
N ALA A 155 1.83 4.47 8.81
CA ALA A 155 2.47 5.40 9.76
C ALA A 155 2.57 4.85 11.20
N ARG A 156 2.16 3.58 11.45
CA ARG A 156 2.03 3.05 12.82
C ARG A 156 2.71 1.70 13.03
N SER A 157 2.75 0.84 12.03
CA SER A 157 3.30 -0.53 12.05
C SER A 157 4.45 -0.63 11.07
N LEU A 158 5.60 -1.14 11.52
CA LEU A 158 6.78 -1.30 10.67
C LEU A 158 6.55 -2.30 9.53
N SER A 159 5.80 -3.37 9.75
CA SER A 159 5.51 -4.35 8.70
C SER A 159 4.57 -3.78 7.64
N ILE A 160 3.60 -2.94 8.01
CA ILE A 160 2.74 -2.22 7.04
C ILE A 160 3.54 -1.15 6.30
N ALA A 161 4.39 -0.36 7.00
CA ALA A 161 5.27 0.62 6.36
C ALA A 161 6.19 -0.04 5.32
N ALA A 162 6.76 -1.19 5.64
CA ALA A 162 7.56 -1.97 4.70
C ALA A 162 6.72 -2.42 3.48
N ALA A 163 5.50 -2.92 3.70
CA ALA A 163 4.58 -3.29 2.63
C ALA A 163 4.20 -2.09 1.74
N SER A 164 3.96 -0.91 2.35
CA SER A 164 3.71 0.36 1.64
C SER A 164 4.85 0.71 0.68
N ILE A 165 6.10 0.63 1.17
CA ILE A 165 7.29 0.89 0.35
C ILE A 165 7.38 -0.10 -0.81
N VAL A 166 7.22 -1.40 -0.54
CA VAL A 166 7.30 -2.46 -1.56
C VAL A 166 6.22 -2.29 -2.63
N ALA A 167 4.98 -2.09 -2.23
CA ALA A 167 3.87 -1.87 -3.16
C ALA A 167 4.09 -0.63 -4.01
N LYS A 168 4.52 0.49 -3.40
CA LYS A 168 4.76 1.77 -4.07
C LYS A 168 5.89 1.70 -5.10
N VAL A 169 7.05 1.18 -4.72
CA VAL A 169 8.20 1.06 -5.63
C VAL A 169 7.88 0.13 -6.79
N THR A 170 7.31 -1.03 -6.50
CA THR A 170 6.91 -1.99 -7.54
C THR A 170 5.96 -1.36 -8.55
N ARG A 171 4.90 -0.70 -8.06
CA ARG A 171 3.95 -0.04 -8.95
C ARG A 171 4.59 1.06 -9.78
N ASP A 172 5.43 1.91 -9.17
CA ASP A 172 6.09 3.00 -9.89
C ASP A 172 7.02 2.46 -10.99
N ARG A 173 7.76 1.38 -10.73
CA ARG A 173 8.58 0.66 -11.72
C ARG A 173 7.71 0.06 -12.85
N MET A 174 6.54 -0.50 -12.54
CA MET A 174 5.59 -0.98 -13.57
C MET A 174 5.12 0.15 -14.48
N MET A 175 4.81 1.32 -13.93
CA MET A 175 4.36 2.48 -14.71
C MET A 175 5.50 3.09 -15.56
N VAL A 176 6.74 3.04 -15.09
CA VAL A 176 7.91 3.41 -15.90
C VAL A 176 8.07 2.48 -17.10
N ARG A 177 7.93 1.17 -16.91
CA ARG A 177 7.94 0.20 -18.01
C ARG A 177 6.77 0.39 -18.97
N ALA A 178 5.58 0.71 -18.46
CA ALA A 178 4.41 1.01 -19.29
C ALA A 178 4.64 2.22 -20.21
N ALA A 179 5.44 3.21 -19.78
CA ALA A 179 5.77 4.38 -20.61
C ALA A 179 6.60 4.01 -21.85
N ILE A 180 7.32 2.88 -21.84
CA ILE A 180 8.06 2.42 -23.03
C ILE A 180 7.07 1.94 -24.11
N VAL A 181 5.97 1.30 -23.70
CA VAL A 181 4.94 0.78 -24.61
C VAL A 181 3.96 1.87 -25.04
N TYR A 182 3.70 2.84 -24.16
CA TYR A 182 2.73 3.92 -24.35
C TYR A 182 3.38 5.29 -24.09
N PRO A 183 4.40 5.69 -24.87
CA PRO A 183 5.20 6.90 -24.60
C PRO A 183 4.38 8.20 -24.65
N GLN A 184 3.28 8.24 -25.43
CA GLN A 184 2.43 9.40 -25.60
C GLN A 184 1.77 9.88 -24.30
N TYR A 185 1.59 8.99 -23.30
CA TYR A 185 0.92 9.35 -22.02
C TYR A 185 1.88 9.90 -20.96
N GLY A 186 3.19 9.61 -21.03
CA GLY A 186 4.18 10.09 -20.05
C GLY A 186 4.05 9.45 -18.67
N PHE A 187 3.68 8.15 -18.60
CA PHE A 187 3.49 7.41 -17.36
C PHE A 187 4.72 7.38 -16.45
N GLU A 188 5.92 7.54 -16.99
CA GLU A 188 7.17 7.61 -16.23
C GLU A 188 7.23 8.80 -15.28
N LYS A 189 6.46 9.86 -15.53
CA LYS A 189 6.43 11.06 -14.70
C LYS A 189 5.36 11.01 -13.62
N HIS A 190 4.11 10.83 -14.02
CA HIS A 190 2.95 10.92 -13.13
C HIS A 190 2.36 9.56 -12.72
N LYS A 191 2.95 8.43 -13.13
CA LYS A 191 2.56 7.08 -12.71
C LYS A 191 1.07 6.75 -12.89
N GLY A 192 0.43 7.38 -13.91
CA GLY A 192 -0.98 7.20 -14.22
C GLY A 192 -1.94 8.10 -13.44
N TYR A 193 -1.47 8.98 -12.56
CA TYR A 193 -2.33 9.97 -11.90
C TYR A 193 -2.87 11.00 -12.89
N GLY A 194 -3.98 11.66 -12.53
CA GLY A 194 -4.68 12.64 -13.37
C GLY A 194 -3.98 14.01 -13.46
N ALA A 195 -2.68 14.01 -13.75
CA ALA A 195 -1.94 15.22 -14.04
C ALA A 195 -2.43 15.85 -15.36
N GLN A 196 -2.32 17.17 -15.52
CA GLN A 196 -2.77 17.89 -16.71
C GLN A 196 -2.22 17.27 -17.99
N ARG A 197 -0.91 16.95 -18.05
CA ARG A 197 -0.30 16.28 -19.19
C ARG A 197 -0.95 14.96 -19.53
N HIS A 198 -1.33 14.15 -18.51
CA HIS A 198 -2.01 12.89 -18.72
C HIS A 198 -3.41 13.08 -19.31
N LEU A 199 -4.17 14.05 -18.78
CA LEU A 199 -5.50 14.38 -19.28
C LEU A 199 -5.47 14.89 -20.74
N MET A 200 -4.46 15.71 -21.08
CA MET A 200 -4.25 16.17 -22.47
C MET A 200 -3.92 15.00 -23.40
N ALA A 201 -3.03 14.09 -22.97
CA ALA A 201 -2.70 12.92 -23.78
C ALA A 201 -3.92 11.98 -23.98
N ILE A 202 -4.77 11.82 -22.97
CA ILE A 202 -6.01 11.05 -23.11
C ILE A 202 -6.99 11.73 -24.10
N ALA A 203 -7.08 13.07 -24.06
CA ALA A 203 -7.94 13.82 -24.98
C ALA A 203 -7.44 13.73 -26.44
N GLU A 204 -6.13 13.72 -26.66
CA GLU A 204 -5.51 13.68 -27.99
C GLU A 204 -5.47 12.26 -28.58
N HIS A 205 -5.08 11.26 -27.79
CA HIS A 205 -4.79 9.91 -28.26
C HIS A 205 -5.87 8.87 -27.86
N GLY A 206 -6.88 9.28 -27.09
CA GLY A 206 -7.83 8.35 -26.47
C GLY A 206 -7.22 7.54 -25.32
N PRO A 207 -7.97 6.67 -24.67
CA PRO A 207 -7.49 5.78 -23.61
C PRO A 207 -6.77 4.56 -24.20
N CYS A 208 -5.69 4.09 -23.55
CA CYS A 208 -5.08 2.78 -23.83
C CYS A 208 -5.61 1.71 -22.87
N PRO A 209 -5.27 0.40 -23.06
CA PRO A 209 -5.75 -0.70 -22.21
C PRO A 209 -5.39 -0.62 -20.73
N LEU A 210 -4.47 0.29 -20.33
CA LEU A 210 -4.13 0.52 -18.95
C LEU A 210 -5.08 1.49 -18.25
N HIS A 211 -5.90 2.25 -18.99
CA HIS A 211 -6.82 3.22 -18.40
C HIS A 211 -8.02 2.52 -17.77
N ARG A 212 -8.48 3.08 -16.66
CA ARG A 212 -9.64 2.60 -15.88
C ARG A 212 -10.89 3.35 -16.35
N MET A 213 -11.66 2.73 -17.24
CA MET A 213 -12.79 3.39 -17.90
C MET A 213 -13.94 3.75 -16.94
N THR A 214 -13.99 3.14 -15.78
CA THR A 214 -14.95 3.47 -14.71
C THR A 214 -14.57 4.68 -13.86
N PHE A 215 -13.35 5.23 -14.05
CA PHE A 215 -12.87 6.40 -13.31
C PHE A 215 -13.17 7.69 -14.08
N ARG A 216 -13.51 8.77 -13.35
CA ARG A 216 -13.59 10.10 -14.00
C ARG A 216 -12.18 10.57 -14.39
N PRO A 217 -11.98 11.20 -15.57
CA PRO A 217 -13.01 11.67 -16.52
C PRO A 217 -13.40 10.68 -17.62
N MET A 218 -12.87 9.44 -17.68
CA MET A 218 -13.19 8.48 -18.72
C MET A 218 -14.62 7.95 -18.63
N ARG A 219 -15.17 7.82 -17.42
CA ARG A 219 -16.55 7.41 -17.22
C ARG A 219 -17.48 8.44 -17.87
N LYS A 220 -18.23 8.00 -18.88
CA LYS A 220 -19.37 8.72 -19.42
C LYS A 220 -20.56 8.42 -18.51
N ASP A 221 -21.16 9.45 -17.95
CA ASP A 221 -22.41 9.36 -17.17
C ASP A 221 -23.55 8.91 -18.06
#